data_7707870251f46b92f99d89e1e3fb478c
#
_entry.id   7707870251f46b92f99d89e1e3fb478c
#
_cell.length_a   1.000
_cell.length_b   1.000
_cell.length_c   1.000
_cell.angle_alpha   90.00
_cell.angle_beta   90.00
_cell.angle_gamma   90.00
#
_symmetry.space_group_name_H-M   'P 1'
#
loop_
_entity.id
_entity.type
_entity.pdbx_description
1 polymer ?
#
loop_
_entity_poly.entity_id
_entity_poly.type
_entity_poly.pdbx_seq_one_letter_code
_entity_poly.pdbx_strand_id
1 'polypeptide(L)'
;SYNEGEAESIDLTWPEGRTDFSMPILVEANYDWAINQLPEWVSTPSVTVGKPGTKVEIRIQGNPSAYPLDGAQDKLVFIDKNNLDAKVEIPVTIPSCRDIFDVTLDKELKFNAAAEIYNSMNGDWSPGTARGSVKGIRGARIYVIAEVTDRWGNTGLSGDEADTKWVIVEESAWDEELVIMDRGFTVGTEVNQGDARTARIIVLPASMAVSDPNELFDYDIKEEYQPYVFATLTQQASPGPIQAANPEGMAEIGTLFEKLPSTHWSLRELEVDDAYKLTYTKTWSNDPEATLTFERDFTGYKCYDADCQPLSDEQNWLSVRRVEGGAIIDMDREDEGYIVFYDAEGNIAAVNCLYDPNADIGGTDIGFAYPEYVTGATLEEITSGEYYEQYAEYGAPIYHLTYEGETTNAVMNVPTYSSFMAQGDAESWLTAESYGPTQIYVNMDSQTATEGVMFLYGANWNVVMVIICTLNI
;
A
#
# COMPACT_ATOMS: atom_id res chain seq x y z
N SER A 1 0.42 -43.27 -47.65
CA SER A 1 1.61 -42.50 -48.05
C SER A 1 1.51 -41.10 -47.54
N TYR A 2 2.55 -40.63 -46.97
CA TYR A 2 2.76 -39.25 -46.70
C TYR A 2 2.77 -38.47 -47.99
N ASN A 3 2.02 -37.37 -48.07
CA ASN A 3 2.17 -36.43 -49.16
C ASN A 3 3.17 -35.35 -48.78
N GLU A 4 3.93 -34.88 -49.71
CA GLU A 4 4.86 -33.76 -49.54
C GLU A 4 4.11 -32.50 -49.09
N GLY A 5 4.47 -31.95 -47.93
CA GLY A 5 3.85 -30.79 -47.33
C GLY A 5 2.98 -31.05 -46.10
N GLU A 6 3.06 -32.21 -45.50
CA GLU A 6 2.33 -32.60 -44.31
C GLU A 6 2.95 -32.03 -43.04
N ALA A 7 2.11 -31.90 -41.99
CA ALA A 7 2.57 -31.41 -40.71
C ALA A 7 3.65 -32.34 -40.14
N GLU A 8 4.88 -31.84 -39.98
CA GLU A 8 5.96 -32.54 -39.37
C GLU A 8 5.78 -32.73 -37.86
N SER A 9 5.01 -31.82 -37.25
CA SER A 9 4.67 -31.81 -35.81
C SER A 9 3.38 -31.05 -35.53
N ILE A 10 2.75 -31.32 -34.40
CA ILE A 10 1.62 -30.62 -33.86
C ILE A 10 2.08 -29.94 -32.56
N ASP A 11 2.14 -28.61 -32.56
CA ASP A 11 2.48 -27.81 -31.40
C ASP A 11 1.20 -27.23 -30.82
N LEU A 12 0.82 -27.70 -29.64
CA LEU A 12 -0.31 -27.18 -28.88
C LEU A 12 0.18 -25.98 -28.07
N THR A 13 0.57 -24.92 -28.77
CA THR A 13 0.94 -23.66 -28.17
C THR A 13 -0.31 -22.89 -27.78
N TRP A 14 -0.14 -21.99 -26.81
CA TRP A 14 -1.16 -21.03 -26.43
C TRP A 14 -1.29 -19.95 -27.53
N PRO A 15 -2.32 -19.96 -28.36
CA PRO A 15 -2.57 -18.83 -29.27
C PRO A 15 -3.16 -17.68 -28.46
N GLU A 16 -2.75 -16.48 -28.79
CA GLU A 16 -3.30 -15.25 -28.19
C GLU A 16 -4.84 -15.26 -28.21
N GLY A 17 -5.46 -15.16 -27.04
CA GLY A 17 -6.93 -15.16 -26.90
C GLY A 17 -7.61 -16.54 -26.86
N ARG A 18 -6.87 -17.66 -26.84
CA ARG A 18 -7.43 -19.01 -26.66
C ARG A 18 -7.01 -19.63 -25.33
N THR A 19 -7.88 -20.50 -24.78
CA THR A 19 -7.71 -21.12 -23.46
C THR A 19 -7.74 -22.65 -23.49
N ASP A 20 -7.73 -23.25 -24.68
CA ASP A 20 -8.00 -24.67 -24.86
C ASP A 20 -6.83 -25.51 -25.38
N PHE A 21 -5.64 -24.92 -25.61
CA PHE A 21 -4.49 -25.62 -26.21
C PHE A 21 -4.89 -26.58 -27.31
N SER A 22 -5.58 -26.06 -28.31
CA SER A 22 -6.14 -26.88 -29.37
C SER A 22 -5.63 -26.48 -30.74
N MET A 23 -5.47 -27.47 -31.62
CA MET A 23 -5.10 -27.30 -33.01
C MET A 23 -6.00 -28.14 -33.91
N PRO A 24 -6.69 -27.57 -34.92
CA PRO A 24 -7.38 -28.32 -35.94
C PRO A 24 -6.36 -28.92 -36.92
N ILE A 25 -6.50 -30.18 -37.24
CA ILE A 25 -5.72 -30.86 -38.28
C ILE A 25 -6.67 -31.47 -39.31
N LEU A 26 -6.26 -31.46 -40.58
CA LEU A 26 -7.01 -32.08 -41.68
C LEU A 26 -6.37 -33.42 -42.03
N VAL A 27 -7.15 -34.48 -41.89
CA VAL A 27 -6.69 -35.83 -42.23
C VAL A 27 -7.32 -36.28 -43.52
N GLU A 28 -6.48 -36.67 -44.50
CA GLU A 28 -6.86 -37.29 -45.74
C GLU A 28 -5.99 -38.53 -45.97
N ALA A 29 -6.59 -39.66 -46.25
CA ALA A 29 -5.90 -40.89 -46.55
C ALA A 29 -6.50 -41.65 -47.71
N ASN A 30 -5.73 -42.51 -48.35
CA ASN A 30 -6.20 -43.39 -49.44
C ASN A 30 -6.61 -44.80 -48.96
N TYR A 31 -6.74 -44.96 -47.63
CA TYR A 31 -7.15 -46.17 -46.92
C TYR A 31 -8.07 -45.87 -45.74
N ASP A 32 -8.71 -46.90 -45.17
CA ASP A 32 -9.48 -46.78 -43.93
C ASP A 32 -8.51 -46.55 -42.79
N TRP A 33 -8.54 -45.38 -42.18
CA TRP A 33 -7.62 -45.04 -41.11
C TRP A 33 -8.28 -45.00 -39.72
N ALA A 34 -7.46 -45.15 -38.70
CA ALA A 34 -7.86 -44.93 -37.31
C ALA A 34 -6.72 -44.28 -36.51
N ILE A 35 -7.08 -43.55 -35.48
CA ILE A 35 -6.15 -43.15 -34.45
C ILE A 35 -5.86 -44.36 -33.55
N ASN A 36 -4.61 -44.77 -33.45
CA ASN A 36 -4.17 -45.92 -32.67
C ASN A 36 -3.54 -45.49 -31.33
N GLN A 37 -2.92 -44.36 -31.29
CA GLN A 37 -2.31 -43.81 -30.07
C GLN A 37 -2.51 -42.31 -29.99
N LEU A 38 -2.87 -41.88 -28.79
CA LEU A 38 -2.91 -40.46 -28.35
C LEU A 38 -2.04 -40.33 -27.12
N PRO A 39 -1.35 -39.20 -26.92
CA PRO A 39 -0.79 -38.86 -25.62
C PRO A 39 -1.86 -38.87 -24.54
N GLU A 40 -1.54 -39.27 -23.31
CA GLU A 40 -2.50 -39.26 -22.16
C GLU A 40 -3.05 -37.87 -21.86
N TRP A 41 -2.24 -36.87 -22.16
CA TRP A 41 -2.59 -35.44 -21.97
C TRP A 41 -3.31 -34.80 -23.18
N VAL A 42 -3.75 -35.61 -24.15
CA VAL A 42 -4.59 -35.20 -25.28
C VAL A 42 -5.98 -35.79 -25.10
N SER A 43 -6.99 -34.92 -25.19
CA SER A 43 -8.39 -35.36 -25.18
C SER A 43 -8.68 -36.22 -26.43
N THR A 44 -9.48 -37.28 -26.28
CA THR A 44 -9.91 -38.09 -27.42
C THR A 44 -10.75 -37.23 -28.38
N PRO A 45 -10.34 -37.07 -29.64
CA PRO A 45 -11.11 -36.32 -30.64
C PRO A 45 -12.47 -36.96 -30.89
N SER A 46 -13.43 -36.15 -31.30
CA SER A 46 -14.78 -36.62 -31.65
C SER A 46 -14.81 -37.58 -32.82
N VAL A 47 -13.79 -37.52 -33.70
CA VAL A 47 -13.61 -38.41 -34.83
C VAL A 47 -12.25 -39.08 -34.71
N THR A 48 -12.24 -40.39 -34.63
CA THR A 48 -11.05 -41.20 -34.48
C THR A 48 -10.80 -42.17 -35.65
N VAL A 49 -11.69 -42.19 -36.64
CA VAL A 49 -11.63 -43.05 -37.82
C VAL A 49 -12.08 -42.29 -39.06
N GLY A 50 -11.59 -42.68 -40.23
CA GLY A 50 -12.02 -42.11 -41.51
C GLY A 50 -11.94 -43.07 -42.66
N LYS A 51 -12.52 -42.66 -43.79
CA LYS A 51 -12.63 -43.44 -45.05
C LYS A 51 -11.67 -42.90 -46.11
N PRO A 52 -11.26 -43.79 -47.07
CA PRO A 52 -10.41 -43.38 -48.18
C PRO A 52 -11.00 -42.20 -48.95
N GLY A 53 -10.15 -41.23 -49.30
CA GLY A 53 -10.53 -40.05 -50.10
C GLY A 53 -11.43 -39.05 -49.39
N THR A 54 -11.74 -39.24 -48.13
CA THR A 54 -12.53 -38.31 -47.34
C THR A 54 -11.60 -37.40 -46.56
N LYS A 55 -11.79 -36.07 -46.67
CA LYS A 55 -11.13 -35.08 -45.81
C LYS A 55 -11.88 -34.96 -44.51
N VAL A 56 -11.22 -35.18 -43.41
CA VAL A 56 -11.81 -35.07 -42.08
C VAL A 56 -11.00 -34.08 -41.26
N GLU A 57 -11.64 -33.04 -40.75
CA GLU A 57 -11.05 -32.16 -39.77
C GLU A 57 -11.23 -32.77 -38.38
N ILE A 58 -10.14 -32.90 -37.65
CA ILE A 58 -10.14 -33.33 -36.25
C ILE A 58 -9.44 -32.24 -35.43
N ARG A 59 -9.91 -32.04 -34.22
CA ARG A 59 -9.30 -31.11 -33.28
C ARG A 59 -8.48 -31.87 -32.28
N ILE A 60 -7.18 -31.58 -32.22
CA ILE A 60 -6.28 -32.11 -31.18
C ILE A 60 -6.26 -31.09 -30.07
N GLN A 61 -6.61 -31.49 -28.87
CA GLN A 61 -6.81 -30.61 -27.71
C GLN A 61 -6.16 -31.23 -26.48
N GLY A 62 -5.52 -30.38 -25.62
CA GLY A 62 -5.01 -30.79 -24.32
C GLY A 62 -6.11 -31.29 -23.39
N ASN A 63 -5.84 -32.37 -22.65
CA ASN A 63 -6.76 -32.93 -21.66
C ASN A 63 -6.60 -32.21 -20.33
N PRO A 64 -7.62 -31.45 -19.84
CA PRO A 64 -7.53 -30.72 -18.58
C PRO A 64 -7.23 -31.57 -17.36
N SER A 65 -7.62 -32.87 -17.41
CA SER A 65 -7.44 -33.80 -16.29
C SER A 65 -6.04 -34.43 -16.21
N ALA A 66 -5.28 -34.38 -17.30
CA ALA A 66 -3.96 -35.02 -17.42
C ALA A 66 -2.90 -34.05 -17.99
N TYR A 67 -3.07 -32.79 -17.80
CA TYR A 67 -2.20 -31.75 -18.34
C TYR A 67 -0.81 -31.78 -17.69
N PRO A 68 0.30 -31.94 -18.46
CA PRO A 68 1.66 -31.96 -17.91
C PRO A 68 2.11 -30.51 -17.58
N LEU A 69 2.32 -30.22 -16.31
CA LEU A 69 2.71 -28.87 -15.83
C LEU A 69 4.04 -28.40 -16.43
N ASP A 70 4.96 -29.29 -16.64
CA ASP A 70 6.30 -28.99 -17.19
C ASP A 70 6.37 -29.05 -18.74
N GLY A 71 5.21 -29.21 -19.36
CA GLY A 71 5.13 -29.52 -20.79
C GLY A 71 5.47 -31.01 -21.09
N ALA A 72 5.16 -31.42 -22.28
CA ALA A 72 5.46 -32.78 -22.72
C ALA A 72 5.59 -32.86 -24.25
N GLN A 73 6.25 -33.89 -24.70
CA GLN A 73 6.29 -34.31 -26.09
C GLN A 73 5.99 -35.81 -26.19
N ASP A 74 5.06 -36.18 -27.05
CA ASP A 74 4.68 -37.53 -27.36
C ASP A 74 4.25 -37.60 -28.83
N LYS A 75 3.59 -38.65 -29.25
CA LYS A 75 3.15 -38.83 -30.63
C LYS A 75 1.68 -39.22 -30.76
N LEU A 76 1.07 -38.70 -31.81
CA LEU A 76 -0.21 -39.15 -32.36
C LEU A 76 0.08 -40.18 -33.45
N VAL A 77 -0.56 -41.34 -33.36
CA VAL A 77 -0.33 -42.41 -34.31
C VAL A 77 -1.61 -42.75 -35.06
N PHE A 78 -1.55 -42.63 -36.38
CA PHE A 78 -2.58 -43.10 -37.30
C PHE A 78 -2.14 -44.45 -37.91
N ILE A 79 -3.10 -45.35 -38.11
CA ILE A 79 -2.89 -46.62 -38.71
C ILE A 79 -3.86 -46.86 -39.89
N ASP A 80 -3.44 -47.71 -40.85
CA ASP A 80 -4.36 -48.36 -41.77
C ASP A 80 -5.08 -49.52 -41.06
N LYS A 81 -6.40 -49.48 -41.00
CA LYS A 81 -7.22 -50.51 -40.33
C LYS A 81 -7.05 -51.91 -40.94
N ASN A 82 -6.62 -52.00 -42.19
CA ASN A 82 -6.39 -53.27 -42.89
C ASN A 82 -4.94 -53.71 -42.85
N ASN A 83 -4.01 -52.84 -42.46
CA ASN A 83 -2.58 -53.16 -42.32
C ASN A 83 -2.00 -52.35 -41.14
N LEU A 84 -2.00 -52.93 -39.95
CA LEU A 84 -1.58 -52.30 -38.71
C LEU A 84 -0.10 -51.91 -38.68
N ASP A 85 0.72 -52.46 -39.56
CA ASP A 85 2.13 -52.10 -39.70
C ASP A 85 2.31 -50.79 -40.49
N ALA A 86 1.29 -50.42 -41.29
CA ALA A 86 1.28 -49.14 -42.00
C ALA A 86 0.77 -48.02 -41.07
N LYS A 87 1.74 -47.29 -40.49
CA LYS A 87 1.46 -46.23 -39.54
C LYS A 87 2.11 -44.89 -39.92
N VAL A 88 1.49 -43.83 -39.50
CA VAL A 88 2.01 -42.47 -39.54
C VAL A 88 2.09 -41.94 -38.10
N GLU A 89 3.27 -41.54 -37.69
CA GLU A 89 3.54 -40.99 -36.35
C GLU A 89 3.79 -39.47 -36.49
N ILE A 90 3.02 -38.67 -35.78
CA ILE A 90 3.15 -37.21 -35.77
C ILE A 90 3.51 -36.78 -34.35
N PRO A 91 4.67 -36.13 -34.13
CA PRO A 91 5.03 -35.59 -32.83
C PRO A 91 3.99 -34.57 -32.41
N VAL A 92 3.58 -34.63 -31.15
CA VAL A 92 2.68 -33.63 -30.50
C VAL A 92 3.41 -33.06 -29.29
N THR A 93 3.52 -31.77 -29.24
CA THR A 93 4.15 -31.05 -28.15
C THR A 93 3.13 -30.17 -27.43
N ILE A 94 3.23 -30.09 -26.11
CA ILE A 94 2.49 -29.14 -25.30
C ILE A 94 3.50 -28.35 -24.46
N PRO A 95 3.44 -27.01 -24.46
CA PRO A 95 4.41 -26.21 -23.73
C PRO A 95 4.20 -26.34 -22.20
N SER A 96 5.22 -25.97 -21.45
CA SER A 96 5.09 -25.81 -20.00
C SER A 96 4.01 -24.80 -19.66
N CYS A 97 3.15 -25.18 -18.74
CA CYS A 97 2.13 -24.26 -18.22
C CYS A 97 2.66 -23.37 -17.11
N ARG A 98 3.85 -23.64 -16.60
CA ARG A 98 4.48 -22.80 -15.56
C ARG A 98 4.71 -21.39 -16.02
N ASP A 99 4.94 -21.18 -17.32
CA ASP A 99 5.19 -19.87 -17.92
C ASP A 99 3.89 -19.12 -18.22
N ILE A 100 2.72 -19.78 -18.07
CA ILE A 100 1.40 -19.18 -18.27
C ILE A 100 0.82 -18.87 -16.90
N PHE A 101 1.41 -17.88 -16.26
CA PHE A 101 0.95 -17.35 -14.98
C PHE A 101 1.21 -15.85 -14.98
N ASP A 102 0.14 -15.08 -14.88
CA ASP A 102 0.18 -13.63 -14.81
C ASP A 102 -0.88 -13.13 -13.83
N VAL A 103 -0.53 -12.14 -13.04
CA VAL A 103 -1.42 -11.56 -12.05
C VAL A 103 -1.45 -10.05 -12.23
N THR A 104 -2.64 -9.53 -12.38
CA THR A 104 -2.90 -8.09 -12.37
C THR A 104 -3.52 -7.72 -11.04
N LEU A 105 -2.83 -6.92 -10.25
CA LEU A 105 -3.31 -6.34 -9.00
C LEU A 105 -2.44 -5.13 -8.67
N ASP A 106 -3.02 -4.07 -8.11
CA ASP A 106 -2.26 -2.94 -7.62
C ASP A 106 -1.35 -3.38 -6.46
N LYS A 107 -0.09 -2.93 -6.49
CA LYS A 107 0.93 -3.35 -5.51
C LYS A 107 0.67 -2.85 -4.09
N GLU A 108 -0.02 -1.73 -3.96
CA GLU A 108 -0.39 -1.14 -2.68
C GLU A 108 -1.90 -0.97 -2.61
N LEU A 109 -2.53 -1.64 -1.66
CA LEU A 109 -3.95 -1.54 -1.39
C LEU A 109 -4.13 -0.84 -0.06
N LYS A 110 -4.74 0.34 -0.07
CA LYS A 110 -4.95 1.15 1.13
C LYS A 110 -6.43 1.24 1.44
N PHE A 111 -6.80 0.89 2.66
CA PHE A 111 -8.16 0.99 3.18
C PHE A 111 -8.18 1.87 4.44
N ASN A 112 -9.25 2.65 4.61
CA ASN A 112 -9.50 3.33 5.88
C ASN A 112 -10.19 2.38 6.89
N ALA A 113 -10.42 2.86 8.10
CA ALA A 113 -11.09 2.07 9.13
C ALA A 113 -12.53 1.67 8.74
N ALA A 114 -13.23 2.46 7.94
CA ALA A 114 -14.58 2.18 7.44
C ALA A 114 -14.61 1.18 6.26
N ALA A 115 -13.47 0.57 5.91
CA ALA A 115 -13.32 -0.36 4.79
C ALA A 115 -13.53 0.29 3.40
N GLU A 116 -13.28 1.59 3.28
CA GLU A 116 -13.28 2.27 2.00
C GLU A 116 -11.87 2.21 1.40
N ILE A 117 -11.79 2.01 0.08
CA ILE A 117 -10.52 1.94 -0.65
C ILE A 117 -10.05 3.33 -1.07
N TYR A 118 -8.75 3.59 -0.96
CA TYR A 118 -8.13 4.81 -1.44
C TYR A 118 -7.94 4.78 -2.95
N ASN A 119 -8.42 5.80 -3.64
CA ASN A 119 -8.21 6.00 -5.06
C ASN A 119 -7.11 7.05 -5.28
N SER A 120 -5.94 6.61 -5.71
CA SER A 120 -4.77 7.48 -5.95
C SER A 120 -4.96 8.48 -7.10
N MET A 121 -5.93 8.26 -8.00
CA MET A 121 -6.18 9.18 -9.12
C MET A 121 -6.92 10.45 -8.71
N ASN A 122 -7.78 10.38 -7.71
CA ASN A 122 -8.54 11.54 -7.21
C ASN A 122 -8.25 11.90 -5.76
N GLY A 123 -7.42 11.09 -5.06
CA GLY A 123 -7.04 11.34 -3.68
C GLY A 123 -8.14 11.06 -2.64
N ASP A 124 -9.21 10.38 -3.03
CA ASP A 124 -10.38 10.17 -2.18
C ASP A 124 -10.54 8.72 -1.73
N TRP A 125 -11.25 8.55 -0.61
CA TRP A 125 -11.74 7.27 -0.12
C TRP A 125 -13.13 7.00 -0.68
N SER A 126 -13.39 5.78 -1.12
CA SER A 126 -14.70 5.39 -1.63
C SER A 126 -15.06 3.95 -1.25
N PRO A 127 -16.34 3.64 -1.04
CA PRO A 127 -16.78 2.26 -0.88
C PRO A 127 -16.35 1.41 -2.08
N GLY A 128 -15.78 0.25 -1.84
CA GLY A 128 -15.38 -0.65 -2.92
C GLY A 128 -14.27 -1.61 -2.55
N THR A 129 -13.82 -2.34 -3.56
CA THR A 129 -12.78 -3.35 -3.45
C THR A 129 -11.73 -3.14 -4.54
N ALA A 130 -10.50 -3.56 -4.29
CA ALA A 130 -9.50 -3.68 -5.34
C ALA A 130 -9.88 -4.83 -6.28
N ARG A 131 -9.66 -4.63 -7.56
CA ARG A 131 -9.90 -5.65 -8.58
C ARG A 131 -8.59 -6.19 -9.08
N GLY A 132 -8.51 -7.51 -9.16
CA GLY A 132 -7.39 -8.22 -9.73
C GLY A 132 -7.84 -9.30 -10.69
N SER A 133 -6.89 -9.85 -11.42
CA SER A 133 -7.09 -11.05 -12.22
C SER A 133 -5.87 -11.96 -12.10
N VAL A 134 -6.12 -13.25 -12.17
CA VAL A 134 -5.08 -14.28 -12.29
C VAL A 134 -5.32 -15.09 -13.55
N LYS A 135 -4.36 -15.02 -14.45
CA LYS A 135 -4.29 -15.87 -15.62
C LYS A 135 -3.39 -17.06 -15.31
N GLY A 136 -3.90 -18.25 -15.45
CA GLY A 136 -3.11 -19.43 -15.13
C GLY A 136 -3.89 -20.72 -15.26
N ILE A 137 -3.23 -21.81 -14.87
CA ILE A 137 -3.81 -23.15 -14.86
C ILE A 137 -4.78 -23.29 -13.68
N ARG A 138 -5.81 -24.08 -13.85
CA ARG A 138 -6.71 -24.51 -12.78
C ARG A 138 -5.90 -24.93 -11.53
N GLY A 139 -6.27 -24.38 -10.38
CA GLY A 139 -5.63 -24.64 -9.09
C GLY A 139 -4.66 -23.55 -8.63
N ALA A 140 -4.49 -22.46 -9.40
CA ALA A 140 -3.87 -21.26 -8.85
C ALA A 140 -4.66 -20.76 -7.64
N ARG A 141 -3.96 -20.36 -6.57
CA ARG A 141 -4.56 -19.99 -5.28
C ARG A 141 -4.09 -18.63 -4.82
N ILE A 142 -5.00 -17.92 -4.16
CA ILE A 142 -4.75 -16.64 -3.50
C ILE A 142 -4.65 -16.90 -2.00
N TYR A 143 -3.60 -16.35 -1.39
CA TYR A 143 -3.33 -16.43 0.04
C TYR A 143 -3.26 -15.04 0.64
N VAL A 144 -3.74 -14.92 1.87
CA VAL A 144 -3.59 -13.73 2.70
C VAL A 144 -2.67 -14.08 3.85
N ILE A 145 -1.62 -13.28 4.04
CA ILE A 145 -0.71 -13.41 5.18
C ILE A 145 -0.76 -12.09 5.94
N ALA A 146 -1.30 -12.12 7.14
CA ALA A 146 -1.42 -10.95 8.01
C ALA A 146 -0.13 -10.71 8.81
N GLU A 147 0.18 -9.44 9.06
CA GLU A 147 1.13 -9.07 10.11
C GLU A 147 0.37 -9.01 11.44
N VAL A 148 0.88 -9.72 12.44
CA VAL A 148 0.28 -9.80 13.76
C VAL A 148 1.26 -9.29 14.81
N THR A 149 0.74 -8.60 15.81
CA THR A 149 1.55 -8.11 16.94
C THR A 149 1.11 -8.83 18.20
N ASP A 150 2.07 -9.44 18.88
CA ASP A 150 1.80 -10.13 20.14
C ASP A 150 1.61 -9.13 21.31
N ARG A 151 1.18 -9.64 22.45
CA ARG A 151 0.95 -8.84 23.66
C ARG A 151 2.21 -8.15 24.23
N TRP A 152 3.39 -8.47 23.71
CA TRP A 152 4.65 -7.84 24.09
C TRP A 152 5.16 -6.84 23.05
N GLY A 153 4.39 -6.64 21.95
CA GLY A 153 4.75 -5.73 20.86
C GLY A 153 5.68 -6.33 19.80
N ASN A 154 5.92 -7.65 19.82
CA ASN A 154 6.67 -8.28 18.74
C ASN A 154 5.77 -8.54 17.55
N THR A 155 6.25 -8.16 16.36
CA THR A 155 5.55 -8.40 15.10
C THR A 155 5.97 -9.72 14.48
N GLY A 156 5.04 -10.42 13.86
CA GLY A 156 5.23 -11.67 13.13
C GLY A 156 4.25 -11.80 11.98
N LEU A 157 4.28 -12.91 11.28
CA LEU A 157 3.35 -13.23 10.20
C LEU A 157 2.40 -14.34 10.65
N SER A 158 1.18 -14.33 10.13
CA SER A 158 0.16 -15.36 10.35
C SER A 158 -0.65 -15.58 9.08
N GLY A 159 -0.83 -16.86 8.72
CA GLY A 159 -1.76 -17.32 7.71
C GLY A 159 -3.06 -17.88 8.29
N ASP A 160 -3.23 -17.84 9.63
CA ASP A 160 -4.38 -18.38 10.30
C ASP A 160 -5.65 -17.58 9.97
N GLU A 161 -6.76 -18.28 9.78
CA GLU A 161 -8.05 -17.65 9.45
C GLU A 161 -8.47 -16.61 10.50
N ALA A 162 -8.16 -16.84 11.78
CA ALA A 162 -8.48 -15.90 12.85
C ALA A 162 -7.83 -14.53 12.66
N ASP A 163 -6.62 -14.50 12.10
CA ASP A 163 -5.80 -13.32 11.90
C ASP A 163 -6.00 -12.68 10.52
N THR A 164 -6.45 -13.46 9.52
CA THR A 164 -6.58 -13.04 8.13
C THR A 164 -8.01 -12.72 7.69
N LYS A 165 -9.04 -13.17 8.42
CA LYS A 165 -10.47 -13.05 8.07
C LYS A 165 -10.95 -11.63 7.79
N TRP A 166 -10.24 -10.63 8.28
CA TRP A 166 -10.57 -9.23 8.02
C TRP A 166 -10.27 -8.77 6.58
N VAL A 167 -9.48 -9.55 5.85
CA VAL A 167 -9.26 -9.37 4.41
C VAL A 167 -10.25 -10.29 3.68
N ILE A 168 -11.09 -9.68 2.86
CA ILE A 168 -12.13 -10.38 2.11
C ILE A 168 -11.63 -10.55 0.68
N VAL A 169 -11.39 -11.80 0.27
CA VAL A 169 -11.05 -12.13 -1.12
C VAL A 169 -12.23 -12.88 -1.73
N GLU A 170 -12.79 -12.32 -2.78
CA GLU A 170 -13.85 -12.97 -3.56
C GLU A 170 -13.33 -13.33 -4.94
N GLU A 171 -13.40 -14.59 -5.29
CA GLU A 171 -12.91 -15.13 -6.55
C GLU A 171 -14.06 -15.51 -7.46
N SER A 172 -13.95 -15.20 -8.75
CA SER A 172 -14.85 -15.72 -9.77
C SER A 172 -14.71 -17.25 -9.86
N ALA A 173 -15.80 -17.93 -10.15
CA ALA A 173 -15.77 -19.38 -10.33
C ALA A 173 -14.80 -19.78 -11.44
N TRP A 174 -14.12 -20.89 -11.22
CA TRP A 174 -13.29 -21.51 -12.27
C TRP A 174 -14.20 -22.28 -13.24
N ASP A 175 -14.00 -22.05 -14.55
CA ASP A 175 -14.67 -22.82 -15.56
C ASP A 175 -14.02 -24.21 -15.67
N GLU A 176 -14.78 -25.27 -15.35
CA GLU A 176 -14.27 -26.61 -15.32
C GLU A 176 -13.87 -27.17 -16.71
N GLU A 177 -14.36 -26.57 -17.77
CA GLU A 177 -14.03 -26.95 -19.14
C GLU A 177 -12.72 -26.33 -19.63
N LEU A 178 -12.19 -25.30 -18.93
CA LEU A 178 -10.99 -24.58 -19.30
C LEU A 178 -9.76 -25.08 -18.54
N VAL A 179 -8.67 -25.31 -19.24
CA VAL A 179 -7.36 -25.63 -18.65
C VAL A 179 -6.68 -24.40 -18.14
N ILE A 180 -6.70 -23.33 -18.93
CA ILE A 180 -6.19 -22.02 -18.59
C ILE A 180 -7.35 -21.03 -18.63
N MET A 181 -7.38 -20.16 -17.65
CA MET A 181 -8.41 -19.17 -17.51
C MET A 181 -7.82 -17.87 -17.00
N ASP A 182 -8.37 -16.77 -17.43
CA ASP A 182 -8.20 -15.44 -16.82
C ASP A 182 -9.35 -15.26 -15.82
N ARG A 183 -9.04 -15.39 -14.55
CA ARG A 183 -10.02 -15.39 -13.46
C ARG A 183 -9.93 -14.08 -12.68
N GLY A 184 -11.03 -13.34 -12.65
CA GLY A 184 -11.16 -12.14 -11.84
C GLY A 184 -11.27 -12.46 -10.34
N PHE A 185 -10.77 -11.57 -9.51
CA PHE A 185 -11.01 -11.58 -8.07
C PHE A 185 -11.08 -10.15 -7.52
N THR A 186 -11.62 -10.02 -6.33
CA THR A 186 -11.66 -8.75 -5.61
C THR A 186 -11.02 -8.90 -4.23
N VAL A 187 -10.43 -7.82 -3.75
CA VAL A 187 -9.85 -7.73 -2.40
C VAL A 187 -10.48 -6.56 -1.69
N GLY A 188 -11.10 -6.82 -0.56
CA GLY A 188 -11.71 -5.83 0.32
C GLY A 188 -11.31 -6.09 1.76
N THR A 189 -11.87 -5.30 2.68
CA THR A 189 -11.64 -5.47 4.13
C THR A 189 -12.95 -5.37 4.90
N GLU A 190 -12.97 -5.97 6.09
CA GLU A 190 -13.99 -5.66 7.11
C GLU A 190 -13.69 -4.29 7.75
N VAL A 191 -14.72 -3.66 8.33
CA VAL A 191 -14.55 -2.46 9.15
C VAL A 191 -13.55 -2.73 10.27
N ASN A 192 -12.57 -1.83 10.44
CA ASN A 192 -11.57 -1.94 11.49
C ASN A 192 -12.02 -1.13 12.71
N GLN A 193 -12.13 -1.79 13.86
CA GLN A 193 -12.44 -1.17 15.15
C GLN A 193 -11.23 -1.11 16.09
N GLY A 194 -10.07 -1.57 15.63
CA GLY A 194 -8.83 -1.66 16.40
C GLY A 194 -7.67 -0.88 15.77
N ASP A 195 -6.48 -1.36 16.02
CA ASP A 195 -5.22 -0.80 15.53
C ASP A 195 -5.11 -0.92 13.99
N ALA A 196 -4.19 -0.14 13.42
CA ALA A 196 -3.83 -0.31 12.01
C ALA A 196 -3.30 -1.73 11.76
N ARG A 197 -3.63 -2.28 10.61
CA ARG A 197 -3.27 -3.65 10.27
C ARG A 197 -2.79 -3.78 8.83
N THR A 198 -1.93 -4.75 8.62
CA THR A 198 -1.26 -4.99 7.34
C THR A 198 -1.42 -6.45 6.95
N ALA A 199 -1.56 -6.72 5.67
CA ALA A 199 -1.52 -8.07 5.11
C ALA A 199 -0.81 -8.06 3.75
N ARG A 200 -0.31 -9.22 3.36
CA ARG A 200 0.26 -9.47 2.03
C ARG A 200 -0.64 -10.39 1.25
N ILE A 201 -0.85 -10.09 -0.02
CA ILE A 201 -1.61 -10.91 -0.96
C ILE A 201 -0.61 -11.67 -1.81
N ILE A 202 -0.62 -12.99 -1.67
CA ILE A 202 0.23 -13.91 -2.40
C ILE A 202 -0.64 -14.72 -3.36
N VAL A 203 -0.24 -14.78 -4.61
CA VAL A 203 -0.94 -15.60 -5.61
C VAL A 203 0.04 -16.61 -6.16
N LEU A 204 -0.25 -17.89 -6.01
CA LEU A 204 0.62 -18.97 -6.45
C LEU A 204 -0.01 -19.72 -7.62
N PRO A 205 0.83 -20.15 -8.60
CA PRO A 205 0.40 -21.11 -9.61
C PRO A 205 0.07 -22.45 -8.96
N ALA A 206 -0.76 -23.24 -9.62
CA ALA A 206 -1.19 -24.56 -9.14
C ALA A 206 -0.05 -25.48 -8.68
N SER A 207 1.09 -25.40 -9.36
CA SER A 207 2.28 -26.22 -9.06
C SER A 207 2.99 -25.87 -7.75
N MET A 208 2.73 -24.69 -7.21
CA MET A 208 3.34 -24.16 -5.98
C MET A 208 2.31 -23.98 -4.85
N ALA A 209 1.04 -24.26 -5.14
CA ALA A 209 -0.02 -24.11 -4.15
C ALA A 209 0.22 -25.00 -2.94
N VAL A 210 0.13 -24.40 -1.75
CA VAL A 210 0.25 -25.08 -0.45
C VAL A 210 -1.11 -25.30 0.17
N SER A 211 -1.23 -26.26 1.08
CA SER A 211 -2.47 -26.51 1.80
C SER A 211 -2.62 -25.63 3.04
N ASP A 212 -1.51 -25.30 3.67
CA ASP A 212 -1.44 -24.45 4.86
C ASP A 212 -0.72 -23.14 4.50
N PRO A 213 -1.38 -21.98 4.60
CA PRO A 213 -0.74 -20.68 4.35
C PRO A 213 0.49 -20.43 5.21
N ASN A 214 0.60 -21.04 6.40
CA ASN A 214 1.75 -20.88 7.28
C ASN A 214 3.03 -21.55 6.73
N GLU A 215 2.92 -22.38 5.69
CA GLU A 215 4.07 -22.93 4.99
C GLU A 215 4.81 -21.88 4.12
N LEU A 216 4.18 -20.73 3.84
CA LEU A 216 4.72 -19.69 2.94
C LEU A 216 5.80 -18.82 3.60
N PHE A 217 5.94 -18.86 4.90
CA PHE A 217 6.87 -18.00 5.64
C PHE A 217 7.51 -18.75 6.82
N ASP A 218 8.58 -18.15 7.33
CA ASP A 218 9.17 -18.46 8.63
C ASP A 218 9.16 -17.19 9.49
N TYR A 219 10.21 -16.36 9.44
CA TYR A 219 10.21 -15.00 10.01
C TYR A 219 9.74 -13.95 9.00
N ASP A 220 9.93 -14.22 7.71
CA ASP A 220 9.42 -13.44 6.57
C ASP A 220 8.99 -14.44 5.48
N ILE A 221 8.32 -13.95 4.43
CA ILE A 221 7.95 -14.76 3.28
C ILE A 221 9.21 -15.44 2.72
N LYS A 222 9.17 -16.75 2.52
CA LYS A 222 10.29 -17.53 2.00
C LYS A 222 10.71 -17.03 0.62
N GLU A 223 12.01 -17.08 0.33
CA GLU A 223 12.61 -16.53 -0.89
C GLU A 223 11.92 -17.04 -2.17
N GLU A 224 11.52 -18.30 -2.19
CA GLU A 224 10.81 -18.92 -3.31
C GLU A 224 9.42 -18.35 -3.58
N TYR A 225 8.76 -17.76 -2.57
CA TYR A 225 7.43 -17.15 -2.68
C TYR A 225 7.46 -15.62 -2.80
N GLN A 226 8.59 -14.97 -2.55
CA GLN A 226 8.74 -13.52 -2.68
C GLN A 226 8.29 -12.97 -4.04
N PRO A 227 8.62 -13.60 -5.19
CA PRO A 227 8.16 -13.15 -6.50
C PRO A 227 6.63 -13.18 -6.69
N TYR A 228 5.93 -13.88 -5.81
CA TYR A 228 4.48 -14.09 -5.86
C TYR A 228 3.71 -13.21 -4.86
N VAL A 229 4.38 -12.31 -4.17
CA VAL A 229 3.74 -11.26 -3.37
C VAL A 229 3.31 -10.15 -4.31
N PHE A 230 2.03 -10.08 -4.63
CA PHE A 230 1.50 -9.15 -5.62
C PHE A 230 1.02 -7.84 -5.02
N ALA A 231 0.57 -7.86 -3.76
CA ALA A 231 0.17 -6.63 -3.10
C ALA A 231 0.47 -6.65 -1.59
N THR A 232 0.72 -5.46 -1.06
CA THR A 232 0.63 -5.16 0.37
C THR A 232 -0.66 -4.38 0.61
N LEU A 233 -1.46 -4.89 1.52
CA LEU A 233 -2.70 -4.27 1.95
C LEU A 233 -2.49 -3.63 3.32
N THR A 234 -2.85 -2.36 3.45
CA THR A 234 -2.83 -1.65 4.74
C THR A 234 -4.23 -1.12 5.04
N GLN A 235 -4.66 -1.25 6.29
CA GLN A 235 -5.89 -0.66 6.76
C GLN A 235 -5.63 0.22 7.98
N GLN A 236 -6.16 1.44 7.93
CA GLN A 236 -6.01 2.40 9.00
C GLN A 236 -6.65 1.92 10.31
N ALA A 237 -6.09 2.37 11.43
CA ALA A 237 -6.71 2.18 12.74
C ALA A 237 -8.07 2.86 12.81
N SER A 238 -8.96 2.31 13.65
CA SER A 238 -10.16 3.04 14.06
C SER A 238 -9.75 4.34 14.75
N PRO A 239 -10.37 5.47 14.42
CA PRO A 239 -10.08 6.72 15.12
C PRO A 239 -10.42 6.63 16.62
N GLY A 240 -11.28 5.66 17.03
CA GLY A 240 -11.70 5.49 18.41
C GLY A 240 -12.65 6.60 18.89
N PRO A 241 -12.94 6.64 20.21
CA PRO A 241 -13.94 7.57 20.76
C PRO A 241 -13.47 9.02 20.87
N ILE A 242 -12.19 9.30 20.65
CA ILE A 242 -11.62 10.66 20.70
C ILE A 242 -10.87 10.94 19.41
N GLN A 243 -11.04 12.13 18.87
CA GLN A 243 -10.38 12.60 17.66
C GLN A 243 -9.86 14.02 17.88
N ALA A 244 -8.77 14.40 17.19
CA ALA A 244 -8.36 15.78 17.12
C ALA A 244 -9.37 16.58 16.28
N ALA A 245 -9.67 17.80 16.70
CA ALA A 245 -10.47 18.74 15.95
C ALA A 245 -9.65 19.98 15.65
N ASN A 246 -9.76 20.45 14.42
CA ASN A 246 -9.29 21.79 14.08
C ASN A 246 -10.47 22.76 14.23
N PRO A 247 -10.40 23.78 15.09
CA PRO A 247 -11.40 24.84 15.11
C PRO A 247 -11.51 25.45 13.71
N GLU A 248 -12.73 25.77 13.25
CA GLU A 248 -12.93 26.46 11.98
C GLU A 248 -12.05 27.71 11.90
N GLY A 249 -11.14 27.75 10.91
CA GLY A 249 -10.27 28.88 10.62
C GLY A 249 -8.88 28.87 11.29
N MET A 250 -8.53 27.83 12.06
CA MET A 250 -7.18 27.65 12.58
C MET A 250 -6.68 26.27 12.22
N ALA A 251 -5.70 26.17 11.31
CA ALA A 251 -4.87 24.96 11.24
C ALA A 251 -4.17 24.83 12.60
N GLU A 252 -4.29 23.67 13.25
CA GLU A 252 -3.51 23.38 14.46
C GLU A 252 -2.06 23.11 14.06
N ILE A 253 -1.34 24.18 13.84
CA ILE A 253 0.07 24.16 13.46
C ILE A 253 0.86 23.63 14.65
N GLY A 254 1.64 22.56 14.43
CA GLY A 254 2.55 22.01 15.42
C GLY A 254 1.89 21.10 16.46
N THR A 255 0.76 20.46 16.11
CA THR A 255 0.18 19.39 16.91
C THR A 255 0.09 18.11 16.10
N LEU A 256 0.34 16.96 16.74
CA LEU A 256 0.11 15.64 16.21
C LEU A 256 -0.76 14.85 17.18
N PHE A 257 -1.81 14.20 16.69
CA PHE A 257 -2.67 13.34 17.47
C PHE A 257 -2.70 11.96 16.85
N GLU A 258 -2.27 10.96 17.61
CA GLU A 258 -2.12 9.58 17.14
C GLU A 258 -2.78 8.62 18.11
N LYS A 259 -3.38 7.55 17.60
CA LYS A 259 -3.81 6.44 18.44
C LYS A 259 -2.61 5.60 18.83
N LEU A 260 -2.45 5.32 20.13
CA LEU A 260 -1.42 4.40 20.61
C LEU A 260 -1.82 2.95 20.31
N PRO A 261 -0.86 2.06 20.05
CA PRO A 261 -1.12 0.64 19.87
C PRO A 261 -1.84 0.03 21.08
N SER A 262 -2.73 -0.93 20.84
CA SER A 262 -3.46 -1.65 21.92
C SER A 262 -2.53 -2.41 22.88
N THR A 263 -1.27 -2.60 22.50
CA THR A 263 -0.21 -3.20 23.31
C THR A 263 0.55 -2.19 24.19
N HIS A 264 0.24 -0.89 24.05
CA HIS A 264 0.94 0.14 24.81
C HIS A 264 0.71 -0.06 26.32
N TRP A 265 1.78 0.00 27.11
CA TRP A 265 1.76 -0.32 28.54
C TRP A 265 0.77 0.54 29.35
N SER A 266 0.58 1.81 28.96
CA SER A 266 -0.28 2.76 29.67
C SER A 266 -1.76 2.36 29.68
N LEU A 267 -2.23 1.59 28.67
CA LEU A 267 -3.62 1.14 28.64
C LEU A 267 -3.96 0.31 29.87
N ARG A 268 -3.04 -0.57 30.27
CA ARG A 268 -3.22 -1.40 31.46
C ARG A 268 -3.09 -0.61 32.75
N GLU A 269 -2.11 0.29 32.84
CA GLU A 269 -1.86 1.07 34.06
C GLU A 269 -2.98 2.09 34.33
N LEU A 270 -3.62 2.61 33.27
CA LEU A 270 -4.70 3.61 33.38
C LEU A 270 -6.09 2.98 33.24
N GLU A 271 -6.19 1.66 33.09
CA GLU A 271 -7.45 0.91 32.94
C GLU A 271 -8.36 1.47 31.83
N VAL A 272 -7.78 1.68 30.63
CA VAL A 272 -8.47 2.16 29.45
C VAL A 272 -8.35 1.17 28.29
N ASP A 273 -9.35 1.14 27.41
CA ASP A 273 -9.32 0.35 26.18
C ASP A 273 -8.61 1.08 25.04
N ASP A 274 -8.68 2.41 25.02
CA ASP A 274 -8.07 3.26 24.02
C ASP A 274 -7.13 4.30 24.67
N ALA A 275 -5.97 4.49 24.04
CA ALA A 275 -5.06 5.56 24.41
C ALA A 275 -4.56 6.29 23.16
N TYR A 276 -4.29 7.57 23.33
CA TYR A 276 -3.83 8.46 22.25
C TYR A 276 -2.59 9.20 22.71
N LYS A 277 -1.79 9.66 21.76
CA LYS A 277 -0.70 10.60 22.00
C LYS A 277 -1.04 11.93 21.34
N LEU A 278 -1.03 12.99 22.11
CA LEU A 278 -1.14 14.38 21.68
C LEU A 278 0.23 15.03 21.85
N THR A 279 0.94 15.25 20.77
CA THR A 279 2.21 15.97 20.78
C THR A 279 1.99 17.40 20.38
N TYR A 280 2.51 18.33 21.17
CA TYR A 280 2.41 19.76 20.95
C TYR A 280 3.81 20.36 20.80
N THR A 281 4.08 21.06 19.71
CA THR A 281 5.43 21.55 19.36
C THR A 281 5.50 23.07 19.18
N LYS A 282 4.41 23.82 19.36
CA LYS A 282 4.41 25.29 19.20
C LYS A 282 5.28 25.98 20.24
N THR A 283 6.16 26.87 19.81
CA THR A 283 7.04 27.66 20.67
C THR A 283 6.65 29.11 20.81
N TRP A 284 5.78 29.62 19.94
CA TRP A 284 5.45 31.04 19.83
C TRP A 284 4.04 31.38 20.30
N SER A 285 3.26 30.40 20.69
CA SER A 285 1.94 30.58 21.30
C SER A 285 2.08 30.74 22.82
N ASN A 286 1.45 31.73 23.39
CA ASN A 286 1.42 31.88 24.84
C ASN A 286 0.50 30.86 25.54
N ASP A 287 -0.37 30.20 24.74
CA ASP A 287 -1.34 29.23 25.24
C ASP A 287 -1.28 27.99 24.35
N PRO A 288 -0.48 26.96 24.71
CA PRO A 288 -0.44 25.68 24.00
C PRO A 288 -1.75 24.91 24.21
N GLU A 289 -2.68 25.12 23.30
CA GLU A 289 -4.01 24.51 23.31
C GLU A 289 -4.17 23.49 22.17
N ALA A 290 -4.88 22.40 22.45
CA ALA A 290 -5.30 21.44 21.45
C ALA A 290 -6.77 21.06 21.65
N THR A 291 -7.55 21.01 20.58
CA THR A 291 -8.97 20.69 20.63
C THR A 291 -9.19 19.22 20.25
N LEU A 292 -9.94 18.53 21.09
CA LEU A 292 -10.37 17.15 20.85
C LEU A 292 -11.89 17.08 20.73
N THR A 293 -12.40 16.22 19.84
CA THR A 293 -13.80 15.85 19.72
C THR A 293 -14.05 14.46 20.30
N PHE A 294 -15.24 14.25 20.87
CA PHE A 294 -15.61 13.00 21.50
C PHE A 294 -16.87 12.46 20.82
N GLU A 295 -16.90 11.15 20.56
CA GLU A 295 -18.10 10.45 20.09
C GLU A 295 -19.19 10.40 21.14
N ARG A 296 -18.80 10.41 22.42
CA ARG A 296 -19.70 10.47 23.57
C ARG A 296 -19.15 11.46 24.61
N ASP A 297 -20.05 12.20 25.27
CA ASP A 297 -19.65 13.15 26.29
C ASP A 297 -18.93 12.48 27.47
N PHE A 298 -17.88 13.13 27.95
CA PHE A 298 -17.22 12.75 29.20
C PHE A 298 -17.83 13.52 30.38
N THR A 299 -17.86 12.91 31.57
CA THR A 299 -18.34 13.54 32.79
C THR A 299 -17.23 14.17 33.62
N GLY A 300 -16.01 13.70 33.47
CA GLY A 300 -14.84 14.21 34.16
C GLY A 300 -13.54 13.70 33.57
N TYR A 301 -12.44 14.15 34.16
CA TYR A 301 -11.09 13.73 33.77
C TYR A 301 -10.17 13.66 35.00
N LYS A 302 -9.04 12.95 34.84
CA LYS A 302 -7.97 12.87 35.83
C LYS A 302 -6.63 13.02 35.12
N CYS A 303 -5.69 13.71 35.77
CA CYS A 303 -4.34 13.93 35.25
C CYS A 303 -3.31 13.06 35.95
N TYR A 304 -2.34 12.59 35.20
CA TYR A 304 -1.27 11.70 35.65
C TYR A 304 0.07 12.18 35.06
N ASP A 305 1.17 11.85 35.73
CA ASP A 305 2.51 12.07 35.18
C ASP A 305 2.85 11.03 34.09
N ALA A 306 4.09 11.10 33.56
CA ALA A 306 4.57 10.18 32.53
C ALA A 306 4.63 8.70 33.00
N ASP A 307 4.74 8.47 34.29
CA ASP A 307 4.76 7.13 34.91
C ASP A 307 3.34 6.66 35.34
N CYS A 308 2.28 7.32 34.86
CA CYS A 308 0.89 7.08 35.21
C CYS A 308 0.58 7.21 36.69
N GLN A 309 1.33 8.06 37.44
CA GLN A 309 1.01 8.39 38.82
C GLN A 309 0.09 9.64 38.86
N PRO A 310 -0.95 9.64 39.70
CA PRO A 310 -1.84 10.78 39.81
C PRO A 310 -1.12 12.07 40.16
N LEU A 311 -1.35 13.14 39.39
CA LEU A 311 -0.83 14.46 39.69
C LEU A 311 -1.66 15.12 40.79
N SER A 312 -1.00 15.75 41.78
CA SER A 312 -1.66 16.62 42.72
C SER A 312 -2.00 17.95 42.09
N ASP A 313 -2.96 18.71 42.65
CA ASP A 313 -3.38 20.02 42.15
C ASP A 313 -2.22 21.01 42.01
N GLU A 314 -1.21 20.92 42.89
CA GLU A 314 -0.02 21.77 42.85
C GLU A 314 1.01 21.39 41.77
N GLN A 315 0.99 20.12 41.33
CA GLN A 315 1.91 19.58 40.33
C GLN A 315 1.28 19.56 38.93
N ASN A 316 -0.04 19.69 38.88
CA ASN A 316 -0.77 19.57 37.63
C ASN A 316 -0.50 20.75 36.70
N TRP A 317 -0.01 20.44 35.50
CA TRP A 317 0.28 21.37 34.42
C TRP A 317 -0.63 21.16 33.21
N LEU A 318 -1.54 20.19 33.33
CA LEU A 318 -2.54 19.85 32.32
C LEU A 318 -3.89 20.38 32.79
N SER A 319 -4.59 21.11 31.94
CA SER A 319 -5.96 21.50 32.20
C SER A 319 -6.87 21.15 31.03
N VAL A 320 -8.14 20.94 31.33
CA VAL A 320 -9.16 20.57 30.35
C VAL A 320 -10.32 21.56 30.47
N ARG A 321 -10.58 22.26 29.37
CA ARG A 321 -11.73 23.13 29.21
C ARG A 321 -12.78 22.44 28.34
N ARG A 322 -13.96 22.15 28.90
CA ARG A 322 -15.05 21.53 28.15
C ARG A 322 -15.60 22.50 27.11
N VAL A 323 -15.83 21.98 25.89
CA VAL A 323 -16.55 22.65 24.81
C VAL A 323 -17.68 21.79 24.31
N GLU A 324 -18.55 22.29 23.44
CA GLU A 324 -19.64 21.48 22.86
C GLU A 324 -19.04 20.36 22.00
N GLY A 325 -19.37 19.11 22.32
CA GLY A 325 -18.87 17.93 21.59
C GLY A 325 -17.40 17.59 21.82
N GLY A 326 -16.71 18.22 22.82
CA GLY A 326 -15.29 17.95 23.00
C GLY A 326 -14.64 18.64 24.19
N ALA A 327 -13.32 18.77 24.10
CA ALA A 327 -12.48 19.42 25.11
C ALA A 327 -11.33 20.16 24.46
N ILE A 328 -10.90 21.26 25.10
CA ILE A 328 -9.63 21.92 24.82
C ILE A 328 -8.66 21.52 25.93
N ILE A 329 -7.49 21.04 25.55
CA ILE A 329 -6.41 20.69 26.46
C ILE A 329 -5.39 21.80 26.44
N ASP A 330 -5.09 22.35 27.62
CA ASP A 330 -4.04 23.34 27.83
C ASP A 330 -2.84 22.69 28.55
N MET A 331 -1.63 23.03 28.12
CA MET A 331 -0.35 22.51 28.64
C MET A 331 0.53 23.68 29.11
N ASP A 332 0.69 23.85 30.41
CA ASP A 332 1.35 25.04 30.99
C ASP A 332 2.88 25.00 30.95
N ARG A 333 3.47 23.85 30.63
CA ARG A 333 4.94 23.69 30.57
C ARG A 333 5.33 22.54 29.64
N GLU A 334 6.59 22.56 29.23
CA GLU A 334 7.24 21.47 28.51
C GLU A 334 7.40 20.25 29.44
N ASP A 335 6.54 19.25 29.27
CA ASP A 335 6.52 18.02 30.09
C ASP A 335 5.72 16.92 29.34
N GLU A 336 5.65 15.73 29.93
CA GLU A 336 4.87 14.60 29.48
C GLU A 336 3.94 14.08 30.59
N GLY A 337 2.70 13.74 30.24
CA GLY A 337 1.72 13.22 31.20
C GLY A 337 0.49 12.69 30.50
N TYR A 338 -0.46 12.19 31.30
CA TYR A 338 -1.69 11.61 30.77
C TYR A 338 -2.91 12.32 31.33
N ILE A 339 -3.94 12.43 30.47
CA ILE A 339 -5.32 12.77 30.87
C ILE A 339 -6.19 11.55 30.60
N VAL A 340 -6.88 11.04 31.60
CA VAL A 340 -7.90 9.99 31.45
C VAL A 340 -9.27 10.64 31.52
N PHE A 341 -10.04 10.49 30.46
CA PHE A 341 -11.43 10.93 30.39
C PHE A 341 -12.35 9.80 30.79
N TYR A 342 -13.39 10.11 31.57
CA TYR A 342 -14.37 9.12 32.04
C TYR A 342 -15.80 9.65 31.97
N ASP A 343 -16.74 8.72 31.91
CA ASP A 343 -18.19 8.97 32.03
C ASP A 343 -18.82 8.07 33.11
N ALA A 344 -20.16 7.96 33.11
CA ALA A 344 -20.89 7.14 34.06
C ALA A 344 -20.66 5.63 33.86
N GLU A 345 -20.18 5.20 32.69
CA GLU A 345 -19.91 3.81 32.37
C GLU A 345 -18.47 3.39 32.68
N GLY A 346 -17.58 4.35 32.92
CA GLY A 346 -16.17 4.10 33.23
C GLY A 346 -15.21 5.00 32.46
N ASN A 347 -13.96 4.59 32.33
CA ASN A 347 -12.97 5.33 31.57
C ASN A 347 -13.26 5.23 30.07
N ILE A 348 -13.26 6.36 29.38
CA ILE A 348 -13.47 6.45 27.92
C ILE A 348 -12.16 6.14 27.19
N ALA A 349 -11.10 6.92 27.51
CA ALA A 349 -9.79 6.82 26.91
C ALA A 349 -8.77 7.64 27.68
N ALA A 350 -7.48 7.36 27.42
CA ALA A 350 -6.37 8.18 27.89
C ALA A 350 -5.75 8.99 26.74
N VAL A 351 -5.28 10.17 27.06
CA VAL A 351 -4.49 11.02 26.15
C VAL A 351 -3.14 11.29 26.79
N ASN A 352 -2.07 10.73 26.22
CA ASN A 352 -0.70 11.08 26.53
C ASN A 352 -0.42 12.46 25.96
N CYS A 353 -0.25 13.45 26.79
CA CYS A 353 0.04 14.83 26.42
C CYS A 353 1.56 15.05 26.52
N LEU A 354 2.18 15.36 25.39
CA LEU A 354 3.59 15.73 25.30
C LEU A 354 3.70 17.15 24.76
N TYR A 355 4.21 18.07 25.58
CA TYR A 355 4.62 19.38 25.12
C TYR A 355 6.15 19.39 25.01
N ASP A 356 6.66 19.24 23.78
CA ASP A 356 8.08 19.30 23.45
C ASP A 356 8.27 20.08 22.14
N PRO A 357 8.84 21.29 22.20
CA PRO A 357 9.09 22.11 21.01
C PRO A 357 10.02 21.45 19.98
N ASN A 358 10.78 20.45 20.38
CA ASN A 358 11.74 19.76 19.53
C ASN A 358 11.26 18.37 19.08
N ALA A 359 10.04 17.97 19.44
CA ALA A 359 9.50 16.68 19.03
C ALA A 359 9.38 16.60 17.51
N ASP A 360 9.81 15.47 16.95
CA ASP A 360 9.55 15.13 15.56
C ASP A 360 8.10 14.63 15.42
N ILE A 361 7.22 15.46 14.85
CA ILE A 361 5.82 15.10 14.62
C ILE A 361 5.57 14.48 13.24
N GLY A 362 6.62 14.01 12.59
CA GLY A 362 6.58 13.37 11.28
C GLY A 362 6.67 14.36 10.12
N GLY A 363 7.13 13.86 8.98
CA GLY A 363 7.33 14.66 7.79
C GLY A 363 6.04 15.36 7.38
N THR A 364 6.06 16.68 7.46
CA THR A 364 5.04 17.49 6.85
C THR A 364 5.17 17.32 5.33
N ASP A 365 4.05 17.13 4.65
CA ASP A 365 4.06 17.29 3.20
C ASP A 365 4.62 18.67 2.89
N ILE A 366 5.75 18.71 2.22
CA ILE A 366 6.37 19.97 1.84
C ILE A 366 5.44 20.68 0.86
N GLY A 367 5.05 21.89 1.20
CA GLY A 367 4.10 22.66 0.41
C GLY A 367 3.79 23.99 1.07
N PHE A 368 2.84 24.73 0.52
CA PHE A 368 2.38 25.95 1.15
C PHE A 368 1.44 25.62 2.31
N ALA A 369 1.72 26.19 3.48
CA ALA A 369 0.91 25.99 4.68
C ALA A 369 -0.46 26.72 4.57
N TYR A 370 -0.46 27.86 3.89
CA TYR A 370 -1.64 28.70 3.67
C TYR A 370 -1.70 29.14 2.21
N PRO A 371 -2.25 28.30 1.29
CA PRO A 371 -2.23 28.59 -0.15
C PRO A 371 -2.91 29.91 -0.52
N GLU A 372 -3.92 30.33 0.22
CA GLU A 372 -4.66 31.57 0.01
C GLU A 372 -3.82 32.84 0.23
N TYR A 373 -2.73 32.76 1.00
CA TYR A 373 -1.80 33.86 1.25
C TYR A 373 -0.58 33.84 0.35
N VAL A 374 -0.46 32.87 -0.56
CA VAL A 374 0.72 32.63 -1.39
C VAL A 374 0.38 32.68 -2.87
N THR A 375 -0.55 33.53 -3.27
CA THR A 375 -0.84 33.78 -4.69
C THR A 375 0.36 34.45 -5.36
N GLY A 376 0.86 33.86 -6.46
CA GLY A 376 2.02 34.37 -7.20
C GLY A 376 3.37 33.78 -6.74
N ALA A 377 3.35 32.74 -5.90
CA ALA A 377 4.54 31.94 -5.60
C ALA A 377 4.37 30.50 -6.06
N THR A 378 5.48 29.87 -6.43
CA THR A 378 5.55 28.46 -6.78
C THR A 378 6.62 27.77 -5.95
N LEU A 379 6.42 26.47 -5.67
CA LEU A 379 7.35 25.65 -4.92
C LEU A 379 7.58 24.34 -5.67
N GLU A 380 8.83 24.05 -6.01
CA GLU A 380 9.21 22.85 -6.76
C GLU A 380 10.34 22.10 -6.07
N GLU A 381 10.27 20.78 -6.01
CA GLU A 381 11.36 19.94 -5.55
C GLU A 381 12.45 19.82 -6.63
N ILE A 382 13.69 20.03 -6.24
CA ILE A 382 14.85 19.95 -7.14
C ILE A 382 15.55 18.60 -6.95
N THR A 383 15.40 17.74 -7.95
CA THR A 383 15.98 16.39 -7.95
C THR A 383 17.12 16.18 -8.96
N SER A 384 17.42 17.22 -9.79
CA SER A 384 18.48 17.21 -10.80
C SER A 384 18.84 18.63 -11.24
N GLY A 385 19.91 18.79 -11.99
CA GLY A 385 20.39 20.07 -12.54
C GLY A 385 21.37 20.80 -11.64
N GLU A 386 21.70 22.06 -12.01
CA GLU A 386 22.78 22.83 -11.38
C GLU A 386 22.62 23.02 -9.88
N TYR A 387 21.43 23.35 -9.40
CA TYR A 387 21.15 23.49 -7.98
C TYR A 387 21.27 22.16 -7.23
N TYR A 388 20.81 21.06 -7.84
CA TYR A 388 20.97 19.76 -7.24
C TYR A 388 22.45 19.40 -7.09
N GLU A 389 23.26 19.57 -8.15
CA GLU A 389 24.69 19.30 -8.12
C GLU A 389 25.41 20.14 -7.08
N GLN A 390 24.98 21.38 -6.86
CA GLN A 390 25.59 22.31 -5.91
C GLN A 390 25.26 21.96 -4.45
N TYR A 391 24.08 21.46 -4.14
CA TYR A 391 23.60 21.28 -2.76
C TYR A 391 23.34 19.83 -2.36
N ALA A 392 23.45 18.85 -3.26
CA ALA A 392 23.22 17.43 -2.97
C ALA A 392 24.18 16.86 -1.90
N GLU A 393 25.36 17.45 -1.72
CA GLU A 393 26.35 17.02 -0.72
C GLU A 393 25.82 17.10 0.72
N TYR A 394 24.81 17.94 0.99
CA TYR A 394 24.20 18.07 2.32
C TYR A 394 23.25 16.90 2.66
N GLY A 395 22.86 16.07 1.65
CA GLY A 395 21.97 14.93 1.85
C GLY A 395 20.53 15.32 2.26
N ALA A 396 20.17 16.60 2.13
CA ALA A 396 18.88 17.15 2.49
C ALA A 396 18.02 17.43 1.24
N PRO A 397 16.68 17.39 1.32
CA PRO A 397 15.83 17.79 0.21
C PRO A 397 16.06 19.24 -0.18
N ILE A 398 16.00 19.52 -1.48
CA ILE A 398 16.24 20.85 -2.07
C ILE A 398 14.95 21.29 -2.72
N TYR A 399 14.48 22.49 -2.39
CA TYR A 399 13.28 23.09 -2.96
C TYR A 399 13.59 24.46 -3.56
N HIS A 400 12.90 24.77 -4.64
CA HIS A 400 12.94 26.08 -5.27
C HIS A 400 11.63 26.81 -5.01
N LEU A 401 11.70 27.90 -4.28
CA LEU A 401 10.61 28.83 -3.99
C LEU A 401 10.73 30.04 -4.90
N THR A 402 9.83 30.19 -5.86
CA THR A 402 9.82 31.31 -6.81
C THR A 402 8.65 32.23 -6.51
N TYR A 403 8.94 33.51 -6.36
CA TYR A 403 7.95 34.56 -6.22
C TYR A 403 7.81 35.32 -7.55
N GLU A 404 6.57 35.65 -7.93
CA GLU A 404 6.27 36.39 -9.16
C GLU A 404 5.50 37.68 -8.84
N GLY A 405 5.89 38.75 -9.51
CA GLY A 405 5.27 40.05 -9.37
C GLY A 405 5.54 40.72 -8.02
N GLU A 406 4.48 41.19 -7.37
CA GLU A 406 4.57 41.90 -6.08
C GLU A 406 4.57 40.99 -4.85
N THR A 407 4.47 39.67 -5.04
CA THR A 407 4.48 38.69 -3.95
C THR A 407 5.92 38.50 -3.45
N THR A 408 6.15 38.72 -2.17
CA THR A 408 7.48 38.66 -1.56
C THR A 408 7.56 37.75 -0.35
N ASN A 409 6.49 37.02 -0.02
CA ASN A 409 6.40 36.17 1.17
C ASN A 409 5.67 34.87 0.90
N ALA A 410 6.03 33.82 1.66
CA ALA A 410 5.40 32.52 1.62
C ALA A 410 5.45 31.86 3.00
N VAL A 411 4.38 31.17 3.37
CA VAL A 411 4.35 30.28 4.54
C VAL A 411 4.41 28.83 4.05
N MET A 412 5.43 28.08 4.47
CA MET A 412 5.71 26.75 4.01
C MET A 412 5.68 25.74 5.16
N ASN A 413 5.21 24.53 4.86
CA ASN A 413 5.52 23.35 5.65
C ASN A 413 6.94 22.88 5.32
N VAL A 414 7.72 22.58 6.34
CA VAL A 414 9.12 22.17 6.23
C VAL A 414 9.40 21.03 7.22
N PRO A 415 10.49 20.25 7.03
CA PRO A 415 10.93 19.29 8.05
C PRO A 415 11.19 19.99 9.38
N THR A 416 11.12 19.24 10.48
CA THR A 416 11.48 19.77 11.80
C THR A 416 12.89 20.38 11.77
N TYR A 417 12.99 21.64 12.20
CA TYR A 417 14.23 22.40 12.21
C TYR A 417 14.39 23.15 13.54
N SER A 418 15.62 23.49 13.89
CA SER A 418 15.97 24.25 15.09
C SER A 418 16.39 25.69 14.78
N SER A 419 16.92 25.92 13.60
CA SER A 419 17.34 27.24 13.14
C SER A 419 17.36 27.31 11.61
N PHE A 420 17.44 28.53 11.09
CA PHE A 420 17.58 28.79 9.66
C PHE A 420 18.59 29.92 9.42
N MET A 421 19.19 29.93 8.24
CA MET A 421 20.16 30.95 7.87
C MET A 421 20.16 31.17 6.35
N ALA A 422 19.99 32.40 5.92
CA ALA A 422 20.26 32.80 4.55
C ALA A 422 21.80 32.82 4.29
N GLN A 423 22.20 32.58 3.06
CA GLN A 423 23.62 32.46 2.71
C GLN A 423 24.17 33.72 2.05
N GLY A 424 25.34 34.16 2.48
CA GLY A 424 26.08 35.23 1.86
C GLY A 424 25.35 36.56 1.83
N ASP A 425 25.36 37.23 0.67
CA ASP A 425 24.71 38.55 0.50
C ASP A 425 23.19 38.52 0.66
N ALA A 426 22.58 37.32 0.60
CA ALA A 426 21.14 37.13 0.79
C ALA A 426 20.68 37.42 2.23
N GLU A 427 21.58 37.37 3.23
CA GLU A 427 21.24 37.68 4.64
C GLU A 427 20.61 39.08 4.83
N SER A 428 20.85 40.02 3.91
CA SER A 428 20.33 41.39 4.01
C SER A 428 18.89 41.56 3.48
N TRP A 429 18.39 40.64 2.65
CA TRP A 429 17.10 40.80 1.99
C TRP A 429 16.24 39.50 1.95
N LEU A 430 16.82 38.35 2.26
CA LEU A 430 16.11 37.09 2.42
C LEU A 430 15.99 36.80 3.92
N THR A 431 14.78 36.94 4.46
CA THR A 431 14.51 36.78 5.88
C THR A 431 13.49 35.67 6.11
N ALA A 432 13.48 35.14 7.31
CA ALA A 432 12.46 34.18 7.70
C ALA A 432 12.04 34.40 9.17
N GLU A 433 10.85 33.91 9.45
CA GLU A 433 10.29 33.82 10.80
C GLU A 433 9.81 32.39 11.06
N SER A 434 10.03 31.90 12.27
CA SER A 434 9.56 30.58 12.66
C SER A 434 8.06 30.63 12.99
N TYR A 435 7.30 29.74 12.37
CA TYR A 435 5.90 29.46 12.70
C TYR A 435 5.75 28.14 13.47
N GLY A 436 6.82 27.70 14.13
CA GLY A 436 6.96 26.43 14.83
C GLY A 436 8.02 25.55 14.16
N PRO A 437 8.25 24.35 14.69
CA PRO A 437 9.35 23.49 14.22
C PRO A 437 9.14 22.91 12.83
N THR A 438 7.95 22.97 12.27
CA THR A 438 7.57 22.38 10.98
C THR A 438 6.96 23.38 10.00
N GLN A 439 7.01 24.68 10.32
CA GLN A 439 6.56 25.74 9.41
C GLN A 439 7.49 26.96 9.50
N ILE A 440 7.69 27.59 8.35
CA ILE A 440 8.53 28.77 8.21
C ILE A 440 7.83 29.80 7.32
N TYR A 441 7.92 31.05 7.73
CA TYR A 441 7.56 32.21 6.93
C TYR A 441 8.83 32.73 6.26
N VAL A 442 8.87 32.75 4.92
CA VAL A 442 10.01 33.21 4.14
C VAL A 442 9.64 34.49 3.41
N ASN A 443 10.44 35.53 3.56
CA ASN A 443 10.21 36.85 2.94
C ASN A 443 11.45 37.31 2.18
N MET A 444 11.24 37.85 0.97
CA MET A 444 12.26 38.45 0.13
C MET A 444 12.03 39.97 0.07
N ASP A 445 12.79 40.73 0.82
CA ASP A 445 12.75 42.20 0.81
C ASP A 445 13.75 42.76 -0.22
N SER A 446 13.42 42.62 -1.50
CA SER A 446 14.22 43.13 -2.60
C SER A 446 13.32 43.82 -3.63
N GLN A 447 13.82 44.95 -4.20
CA GLN A 447 13.12 45.70 -5.25
C GLN A 447 13.64 45.35 -6.66
N THR A 448 14.51 44.37 -6.78
CA THR A 448 15.08 43.90 -8.05
C THR A 448 15.00 42.38 -8.09
N ALA A 449 14.84 41.83 -9.28
CA ALA A 449 14.93 40.38 -9.48
C ALA A 449 16.21 39.83 -8.84
N THR A 450 16.09 38.83 -7.98
CA THR A 450 17.22 38.33 -7.21
C THR A 450 16.99 36.87 -6.81
N GLU A 451 18.11 36.22 -6.46
CA GLU A 451 18.13 34.84 -6.02
C GLU A 451 18.98 34.69 -4.76
N GLY A 452 18.53 33.90 -3.82
CA GLY A 452 19.24 33.58 -2.59
C GLY A 452 18.94 32.18 -2.10
N VAL A 453 19.74 31.71 -1.16
CA VAL A 453 19.59 30.35 -0.61
C VAL A 453 19.45 30.43 0.91
N MET A 454 18.53 29.68 1.44
CA MET A 454 18.29 29.51 2.87
C MET A 454 18.51 28.04 3.26
N PHE A 455 19.27 27.82 4.31
CA PHE A 455 19.43 26.52 4.93
C PHE A 455 18.59 26.41 6.21
N LEU A 456 17.90 25.31 6.38
CA LEU A 456 17.28 24.92 7.64
C LEU A 456 18.17 23.89 8.32
N TYR A 457 18.44 24.08 9.60
CA TYR A 457 19.31 23.22 10.38
C TYR A 457 18.51 22.52 11.48
N GLY A 458 18.79 21.23 11.67
CA GLY A 458 18.29 20.43 12.79
C GLY A 458 19.06 20.71 14.08
N ALA A 459 18.67 20.03 15.16
CA ALA A 459 19.23 20.20 16.51
C ALA A 459 20.77 19.99 16.56
N ASN A 460 21.33 19.16 15.67
CA ASN A 460 22.77 18.87 15.61
C ASN A 460 23.52 19.69 14.55
N TRP A 461 22.94 20.80 14.10
CA TRP A 461 23.49 21.65 13.04
C TRP A 461 23.65 20.95 11.67
N ASN A 462 23.01 19.80 11.48
CA ASN A 462 22.90 19.19 10.16
C ASN A 462 21.86 19.95 9.32
N VAL A 463 22.11 20.07 8.02
CA VAL A 463 21.13 20.65 7.10
C VAL A 463 19.98 19.68 6.95
N VAL A 464 18.75 20.12 7.20
CA VAL A 464 17.53 19.32 7.04
C VAL A 464 16.73 19.71 5.80
N MET A 465 16.96 20.89 5.24
CA MET A 465 16.37 21.37 4.00
C MET A 465 17.16 22.52 3.42
N VAL A 466 17.21 22.59 2.09
CA VAL A 466 17.73 23.73 1.33
C VAL A 466 16.60 24.38 0.56
N ILE A 467 16.41 25.69 0.69
CA ILE A 467 15.40 26.46 -0.03
C ILE A 467 16.13 27.49 -0.91
N ILE A 468 16.03 27.32 -2.21
CA ILE A 468 16.47 28.33 -3.19
C ILE A 468 15.30 29.27 -3.40
N CYS A 469 15.51 30.56 -3.17
CA CYS A 469 14.47 31.56 -3.26
C CYS A 469 14.77 32.50 -4.42
N THR A 470 13.85 32.62 -5.37
CA THR A 470 13.97 33.50 -6.53
C THR A 470 12.81 34.48 -6.58
N LEU A 471 13.09 35.75 -6.73
CA LEU A 471 12.10 36.81 -6.95
C LEU A 471 12.20 37.27 -8.42
N ASN A 472 11.14 37.05 -9.18
CA ASN A 472 10.96 37.52 -10.55
C ASN A 472 10.05 38.76 -10.54
N ILE A 473 10.60 39.93 -10.88
CA ILE A 473 9.86 41.22 -10.91
C ILE A 473 9.49 41.56 -12.36
#